data_7e9e5c137db99e5b27b27a4b52cae48e
#
_entry.id   7e9e5c137db99e5b27b27a4b52cae48e
#
_cell.length_a   1.000
_cell.length_b   1.000
_cell.length_c   1.000
_cell.angle_alpha   90.00
_cell.angle_beta   90.00
_cell.angle_gamma   90.00
#
_symmetry.space_group_name_H-M   'P 1'
#
loop_
_entity.id
_entity.type
_entity.pdbx_description
1 polymer ?
#
loop_
_entity_poly.entity_id
_entity_poly.type
_entity_poly.pdbx_seq_one_letter_code
_entity_poly.pdbx_strand_id
1 'polypeptide(L)'
;SGLSVGDEITVPGEEITTAVKRFWKHGLFSDVKILATKIEGDQIWLEIQLKQRPRISQVNYHGIKKGEREDLEAKLGLKKGFQVTPNVMDRAKIVIQKFFDGKGFKNVDVEIEQKDDPANEGEVIVDINIDKNEKTKIHRIYFEGNEKLTARELKKAMKKTNEKFSLPNDWKTSIMEMFSTKKFTTEEYENDKKNIIAKYNEHGYRDAVLLSDSVANFNEKKVDIFLKVDEGEKYYLKDIRFVGNTQYS
;
A
#
# COMPACT_ATOMS: atom_id res chain seq x y z
N SER A 1 10.50 0.43 37.02
CA SER A 1 11.42 1.57 36.85
C SER A 1 12.89 1.11 36.91
N GLY A 2 13.25 0.23 37.87
CA GLY A 2 14.62 -0.11 38.25
C GLY A 2 15.25 0.91 39.21
N LEU A 3 14.43 1.76 39.78
CA LEU A 3 14.74 2.64 40.89
C LEU A 3 14.07 2.08 42.13
N SER A 4 14.78 2.04 43.25
CA SER A 4 14.31 1.57 44.57
C SER A 4 14.63 2.60 45.64
N VAL A 5 13.84 2.59 46.71
CA VAL A 5 14.10 3.44 47.84
C VAL A 5 15.41 3.01 48.51
N GLY A 6 16.31 3.96 48.70
CA GLY A 6 17.65 3.71 49.21
C GLY A 6 18.75 3.59 48.16
N ASP A 7 18.41 3.65 46.88
CA ASP A 7 19.39 3.69 45.80
C ASP A 7 20.14 5.03 45.81
N GLU A 8 21.46 4.96 45.60
CA GLU A 8 22.30 6.14 45.34
C GLU A 8 22.19 6.50 43.87
N ILE A 9 21.68 7.71 43.58
CA ILE A 9 21.42 8.16 42.22
C ILE A 9 22.01 9.55 41.96
N THR A 10 22.37 9.80 40.71
CA THR A 10 22.72 11.14 40.23
C THR A 10 21.54 11.80 39.54
N VAL A 11 21.20 13.05 39.88
CA VAL A 11 20.11 13.79 39.28
C VAL A 11 20.58 15.14 38.74
N PRO A 12 20.54 15.36 37.41
CA PRO A 12 20.20 14.42 36.35
C PRO A 12 21.30 13.36 36.13
N GLY A 13 20.88 12.10 35.84
CA GLY A 13 21.84 10.98 35.70
C GLY A 13 21.34 9.86 34.79
N GLU A 14 22.21 8.86 34.61
CA GLU A 14 21.92 7.69 33.78
C GLU A 14 20.84 6.79 34.36
N GLU A 15 20.72 6.71 35.67
CA GLU A 15 19.72 5.92 36.41
C GLU A 15 18.31 6.39 36.01
N ILE A 16 18.07 7.71 36.05
CA ILE A 16 16.82 8.33 35.67
C ILE A 16 16.54 8.09 34.19
N THR A 17 17.52 8.31 33.31
CA THR A 17 17.39 8.09 31.87
C THR A 17 17.07 6.62 31.56
N THR A 18 17.70 5.69 32.25
CA THR A 18 17.49 4.25 32.09
C THR A 18 16.11 3.85 32.58
N ALA A 19 15.62 4.41 33.69
CA ALA A 19 14.26 4.18 34.18
C ALA A 19 13.21 4.64 33.16
N VAL A 20 13.36 5.85 32.58
CA VAL A 20 12.48 6.36 31.52
C VAL A 20 12.51 5.44 30.32
N LYS A 21 13.71 5.04 29.83
CA LYS A 21 13.85 4.10 28.69
C LYS A 21 13.16 2.75 28.95
N ARG A 22 13.21 2.22 30.17
CA ARG A 22 12.50 0.98 30.51
C ARG A 22 10.99 1.13 30.40
N PHE A 23 10.41 2.23 30.91
CA PHE A 23 8.98 2.49 30.74
C PHE A 23 8.58 2.59 29.26
N TRP A 24 9.36 3.30 28.45
CA TRP A 24 9.12 3.39 27.00
C TRP A 24 9.20 2.03 26.29
N LYS A 25 10.12 1.17 26.72
CA LYS A 25 10.28 -0.18 26.15
C LYS A 25 9.04 -1.06 26.34
N HIS A 26 8.26 -0.84 27.39
CA HIS A 26 6.99 -1.56 27.59
C HIS A 26 5.91 -1.17 26.58
N GLY A 27 6.03 -0.02 25.91
CA GLY A 27 5.09 0.42 24.87
C GLY A 27 3.71 0.84 25.39
N LEU A 28 3.45 0.75 26.69
CA LEU A 28 2.14 0.98 27.32
C LEU A 28 1.83 2.46 27.58
N PHE A 29 2.85 3.30 27.59
CA PHE A 29 2.75 4.70 28.00
C PHE A 29 2.91 5.64 26.81
N SER A 30 2.13 6.72 26.79
CA SER A 30 2.26 7.83 25.83
C SER A 30 3.17 8.93 26.35
N ASP A 31 3.33 9.04 27.67
CA ASP A 31 4.24 9.97 28.31
C ASP A 31 4.76 9.38 29.62
N VAL A 32 6.02 9.70 29.94
CA VAL A 32 6.70 9.27 31.15
C VAL A 32 7.49 10.46 31.68
N LYS A 33 7.16 10.96 32.86
CA LYS A 33 7.84 12.03 33.54
C LYS A 33 8.32 11.56 34.89
N ILE A 34 9.56 11.90 35.26
CA ILE A 34 10.11 11.70 36.58
C ILE A 34 10.44 13.08 37.13
N LEU A 35 9.75 13.47 38.18
CA LEU A 35 9.84 14.78 38.80
C LEU A 35 10.48 14.67 40.17
N ALA A 36 11.40 15.57 40.50
CA ALA A 36 11.85 15.75 41.85
C ALA A 36 10.83 16.62 42.61
N THR A 37 10.15 16.02 43.58
CA THR A 37 9.11 16.74 44.34
C THR A 37 9.66 17.37 45.60
N LYS A 38 10.71 16.82 46.17
CA LYS A 38 11.38 17.33 47.37
C LYS A 38 12.85 16.97 47.34
N ILE A 39 13.70 17.88 47.85
CA ILE A 39 15.13 17.65 48.10
C ILE A 39 15.42 18.14 49.51
N GLU A 40 16.01 17.27 50.37
CA GLU A 40 16.45 17.60 51.72
C GLU A 40 17.86 17.01 51.95
N GLY A 41 18.86 17.88 52.04
CA GLY A 41 20.23 17.45 52.16
C GLY A 41 20.70 16.61 50.98
N ASP A 42 21.02 15.36 51.21
CA ASP A 42 21.39 14.34 50.22
C ASP A 42 20.24 13.43 49.79
N GLN A 43 19.01 13.71 50.25
CA GLN A 43 17.86 12.90 49.96
C GLN A 43 16.94 13.60 48.94
N ILE A 44 16.43 12.82 47.97
CA ILE A 44 15.53 13.28 46.92
C ILE A 44 14.27 12.40 46.88
N TRP A 45 13.10 13.01 46.72
CA TRP A 45 11.83 12.34 46.49
C TRP A 45 11.48 12.48 45.03
N LEU A 46 11.27 11.34 44.36
CA LEU A 46 10.90 11.28 42.97
C LEU A 46 9.43 10.89 42.81
N GLU A 47 8.70 11.62 41.96
CA GLU A 47 7.37 11.26 41.52
C GLU A 47 7.43 10.80 40.07
N ILE A 48 6.91 9.61 39.79
CA ILE A 48 6.86 9.04 38.44
C ILE A 48 5.44 9.21 37.90
N GLN A 49 5.26 10.12 36.96
CA GLN A 49 4.01 10.36 36.28
C GLN A 49 3.98 9.56 34.97
N LEU A 50 2.99 8.67 34.85
CA LEU A 50 2.81 7.79 33.70
C LEU A 50 1.47 8.09 33.05
N LYS A 51 1.49 8.47 31.77
CA LYS A 51 0.30 8.60 30.96
C LYS A 51 0.15 7.35 30.09
N GLN A 52 -0.90 6.58 30.30
CA GLN A 52 -1.18 5.40 29.48
C GLN A 52 -1.53 5.81 28.04
N ARG A 53 -1.21 4.94 27.07
CA ARG A 53 -1.67 5.11 25.71
C ARG A 53 -3.18 4.86 25.65
N PRO A 54 -3.93 5.71 24.94
CA PRO A 54 -5.37 5.53 24.84
C PRO A 54 -5.70 4.23 24.10
N ARG A 55 -6.87 3.69 24.40
CA ARG A 55 -7.44 2.53 23.71
C ARG A 55 -8.59 2.96 22.82
N ILE A 56 -8.79 2.25 21.72
CA ILE A 56 -9.89 2.50 20.79
C ILE A 56 -11.22 2.13 21.48
N SER A 57 -12.14 3.07 21.62
CA SER A 57 -13.53 2.80 21.96
C SER A 57 -14.37 2.49 20.73
N GLN A 58 -14.14 3.24 19.65
CA GLN A 58 -14.87 3.15 18.39
C GLN A 58 -13.99 3.55 17.21
N VAL A 59 -14.22 2.95 16.03
CA VAL A 59 -13.62 3.37 14.75
C VAL A 59 -14.73 3.75 13.79
N ASN A 60 -14.66 4.97 13.26
CA ASN A 60 -15.58 5.47 12.25
C ASN A 60 -14.86 5.60 10.92
N TYR A 61 -15.54 5.26 9.82
CA TYR A 61 -15.03 5.37 8.46
C TYR A 61 -15.92 6.31 7.66
N HIS A 62 -15.32 7.32 7.02
CA HIS A 62 -16.01 8.30 6.20
C HIS A 62 -15.49 8.27 4.76
N GLY A 63 -16.34 8.65 3.78
CA GLY A 63 -15.99 8.73 2.36
C GLY A 63 -15.97 7.39 1.60
N ILE A 64 -16.36 6.29 2.23
CA ILE A 64 -16.36 4.96 1.63
C ILE A 64 -17.72 4.25 1.71
N LYS A 65 -17.92 3.24 0.84
CA LYS A 65 -19.13 2.43 0.83
C LYS A 65 -19.09 1.34 1.90
N LYS A 66 -20.26 0.82 2.31
CA LYS A 66 -20.38 -0.22 3.33
C LYS A 66 -19.51 -1.45 3.06
N GLY A 67 -19.52 -2.01 1.85
CA GLY A 67 -18.67 -3.17 1.51
C GLY A 67 -17.18 -2.86 1.55
N GLU A 68 -16.76 -1.63 1.18
CA GLU A 68 -15.37 -1.20 1.30
C GLU A 68 -14.94 -1.08 2.76
N ARG A 69 -15.85 -0.64 3.61
CA ARG A 69 -15.63 -0.57 5.06
C ARG A 69 -15.42 -1.96 5.66
N GLU A 70 -16.29 -2.92 5.36
CA GLU A 70 -16.19 -4.30 5.85
C GLU A 70 -14.86 -4.94 5.45
N ASP A 71 -14.44 -4.76 4.18
CA ASP A 71 -13.15 -5.22 3.67
C ASP A 71 -11.96 -4.58 4.42
N LEU A 72 -12.03 -3.27 4.70
CA LEU A 72 -10.97 -2.53 5.39
C LEU A 72 -10.91 -2.88 6.88
N GLU A 73 -12.03 -3.03 7.56
CA GLU A 73 -12.10 -3.47 8.96
C GLU A 73 -11.37 -4.81 9.15
N ALA A 74 -11.59 -5.76 8.23
CA ALA A 74 -10.92 -7.06 8.25
C ALA A 74 -9.40 -6.94 8.06
N LYS A 75 -8.95 -6.01 7.19
CA LYS A 75 -7.52 -5.81 6.86
C LYS A 75 -6.76 -5.01 7.92
N LEU A 76 -7.39 -4.00 8.49
CA LEU A 76 -6.78 -3.10 9.47
C LEU A 76 -6.66 -3.72 10.85
N GLY A 77 -7.65 -4.54 11.24
CA GLY A 77 -7.70 -5.16 12.55
C GLY A 77 -7.84 -4.18 13.72
N LEU A 78 -8.23 -2.93 13.43
CA LEU A 78 -8.50 -1.91 14.45
C LEU A 78 -9.82 -2.25 15.15
N LYS A 79 -9.74 -2.65 16.40
CA LYS A 79 -10.90 -3.08 17.19
C LYS A 79 -10.97 -2.31 18.50
N LYS A 80 -12.15 -2.27 19.10
CA LYS A 80 -12.36 -1.75 20.46
C LYS A 80 -11.35 -2.40 21.43
N GLY A 81 -10.77 -1.59 22.31
CA GLY A 81 -9.75 -1.99 23.28
C GLY A 81 -8.33 -2.07 22.72
N PHE A 82 -8.14 -1.93 21.37
CA PHE A 82 -6.82 -1.92 20.76
C PHE A 82 -6.07 -0.62 21.14
N GLN A 83 -4.78 -0.74 21.44
CA GLN A 83 -3.97 0.40 21.84
C GLN A 83 -3.60 1.28 20.67
N VAL A 84 -3.79 2.57 20.77
CA VAL A 84 -3.43 3.55 19.74
C VAL A 84 -1.98 3.95 19.87
N THR A 85 -1.21 3.73 18.80
CA THR A 85 0.17 4.20 18.67
C THR A 85 0.38 4.90 17.32
N PRO A 86 1.33 5.85 17.21
CA PRO A 86 1.62 6.48 15.92
C PRO A 86 1.89 5.47 14.80
N ASN A 87 2.68 4.43 15.09
CA ASN A 87 3.01 3.37 14.12
C ASN A 87 1.75 2.61 13.64
N VAL A 88 0.79 2.34 14.53
CA VAL A 88 -0.49 1.69 14.16
C VAL A 88 -1.28 2.58 13.20
N MET A 89 -1.33 3.88 13.45
CA MET A 89 -2.05 4.84 12.59
C MET A 89 -1.36 5.02 11.24
N ASP A 90 -0.03 5.14 11.21
CA ASP A 90 0.73 5.23 9.96
C ASP A 90 0.58 3.95 9.12
N ARG A 91 0.64 2.78 9.75
CA ARG A 91 0.38 1.51 9.09
C ARG A 91 -1.06 1.43 8.54
N ALA A 92 -2.03 1.93 9.28
CA ALA A 92 -3.41 1.99 8.82
C ALA A 92 -3.54 2.84 7.55
N LYS A 93 -2.91 4.02 7.48
CA LYS A 93 -2.87 4.86 6.27
C LYS A 93 -2.31 4.10 5.09
N ILE A 94 -1.16 3.44 5.24
CA ILE A 94 -0.51 2.66 4.17
C ILE A 94 -1.42 1.53 3.69
N VAL A 95 -2.08 0.81 4.59
CA VAL A 95 -2.99 -0.30 4.24
C VAL A 95 -4.20 0.22 3.46
N ILE A 96 -4.79 1.35 3.89
CA ILE A 96 -5.92 1.99 3.21
C ILE A 96 -5.51 2.45 1.81
N GLN A 97 -4.37 3.13 1.67
CA GLN A 97 -3.87 3.58 0.37
C GLN A 97 -3.64 2.40 -0.58
N LYS A 98 -2.98 1.33 -0.12
CA LYS A 98 -2.78 0.11 -0.93
C LYS A 98 -4.09 -0.57 -1.32
N PHE A 99 -5.07 -0.60 -0.43
CA PHE A 99 -6.39 -1.18 -0.72
C PHE A 99 -7.09 -0.44 -1.85
N PHE A 100 -7.06 0.87 -1.86
CA PHE A 100 -7.67 1.67 -2.91
C PHE A 100 -6.83 1.77 -4.18
N ASP A 101 -5.49 1.70 -4.08
CA ASP A 101 -4.60 1.57 -5.25
C ASP A 101 -4.94 0.30 -6.04
N GLY A 102 -5.15 -0.83 -5.36
CA GLY A 102 -5.66 -2.06 -5.98
C GLY A 102 -7.02 -1.91 -6.66
N LYS A 103 -7.84 -0.95 -6.25
CA LYS A 103 -9.13 -0.61 -6.87
C LYS A 103 -9.05 0.50 -7.94
N GLY A 104 -7.83 0.98 -8.25
CA GLY A 104 -7.54 1.98 -9.27
C GLY A 104 -7.59 3.44 -8.80
N PHE A 105 -7.54 3.68 -7.50
CA PHE A 105 -7.44 5.01 -6.91
C PHE A 105 -6.02 5.25 -6.40
N LYS A 106 -5.16 5.87 -7.19
CA LYS A 106 -3.75 6.09 -6.80
C LYS A 106 -3.54 7.27 -5.85
N ASN A 107 -4.40 8.27 -5.94
CA ASN A 107 -4.27 9.51 -5.17
C ASN A 107 -5.34 9.53 -4.07
N VAL A 108 -5.21 8.60 -3.12
CA VAL A 108 -6.13 8.52 -1.98
C VAL A 108 -5.59 9.33 -0.82
N ASP A 109 -6.34 10.32 -0.39
CA ASP A 109 -6.05 11.07 0.83
C ASP A 109 -6.69 10.36 2.02
N VAL A 110 -5.88 10.11 3.05
CA VAL A 110 -6.30 9.45 4.28
C VAL A 110 -5.91 10.31 5.47
N GLU A 111 -6.90 10.80 6.17
CA GLU A 111 -6.74 11.53 7.41
C GLU A 111 -7.29 10.72 8.56
N ILE A 112 -6.51 10.54 9.62
CA ILE A 112 -6.91 9.78 10.81
C ILE A 112 -6.84 10.73 12.00
N GLU A 113 -7.98 10.99 12.58
CA GLU A 113 -8.14 11.82 13.77
C GLU A 113 -8.44 10.95 14.99
N GLN A 114 -7.97 11.39 16.15
CA GLN A 114 -8.23 10.76 17.43
C GLN A 114 -8.92 11.80 18.31
N LYS A 115 -10.07 11.43 18.87
CA LYS A 115 -10.84 12.28 19.78
C LYS A 115 -11.07 11.51 21.08
N ASP A 116 -10.88 12.17 22.21
CA ASP A 116 -11.21 11.55 23.50
C ASP A 116 -12.68 11.13 23.51
N ASP A 117 -12.95 9.94 24.02
CA ASP A 117 -14.32 9.43 24.17
C ASP A 117 -14.93 10.00 25.45
N PRO A 118 -15.95 10.87 25.34
CA PRO A 118 -16.56 11.46 26.55
C PRO A 118 -17.28 10.45 27.43
N ALA A 119 -17.59 9.26 26.94
CA ALA A 119 -18.26 8.20 27.68
C ALA A 119 -17.28 7.25 28.40
N ASN A 120 -16.01 7.20 27.97
CA ASN A 120 -15.02 6.24 28.47
C ASN A 120 -13.68 6.93 28.71
N GLU A 121 -13.33 7.20 29.94
CA GLU A 121 -12.05 7.83 30.30
C GLU A 121 -10.86 6.97 29.85
N GLY A 122 -9.86 7.58 29.21
CA GLY A 122 -8.67 6.90 28.69
C GLY A 122 -8.91 6.13 27.38
N GLU A 123 -10.11 6.19 26.81
CA GLU A 123 -10.40 5.67 25.46
C GLU A 123 -10.55 6.80 24.44
N VAL A 124 -10.36 6.47 23.16
CA VAL A 124 -10.49 7.42 22.04
C VAL A 124 -11.35 6.84 20.93
N ILE A 125 -12.10 7.71 20.29
CA ILE A 125 -12.77 7.46 19.03
C ILE A 125 -11.77 7.78 17.93
N VAL A 126 -11.60 6.85 16.98
CA VAL A 126 -10.75 7.02 15.81
C VAL A 126 -11.62 7.28 14.58
N ASP A 127 -11.56 8.50 14.04
CA ASP A 127 -12.23 8.89 12.81
C ASP A 127 -11.27 8.76 11.63
N ILE A 128 -11.60 7.94 10.64
CA ILE A 128 -10.82 7.71 9.43
C ILE A 128 -11.57 8.34 8.26
N ASN A 129 -11.08 9.49 7.81
CA ASN A 129 -11.60 10.22 6.65
C ASN A 129 -10.82 9.80 5.41
N ILE A 130 -11.53 9.32 4.39
CA ILE A 130 -10.94 8.79 3.16
C ILE A 130 -11.52 9.54 1.97
N ASP A 131 -10.71 10.32 1.29
CA ASP A 131 -11.03 10.87 -0.01
C ASP A 131 -10.33 10.04 -1.09
N LYS A 132 -11.13 9.32 -1.86
CA LYS A 132 -10.62 8.43 -2.91
C LYS A 132 -10.17 9.18 -4.15
N ASN A 133 -10.57 10.45 -4.29
CA ASN A 133 -10.38 11.20 -5.52
C ASN A 133 -10.91 10.43 -6.76
N GLU A 134 -10.42 10.74 -7.95
CA GLU A 134 -10.82 10.06 -9.17
C GLU A 134 -9.95 8.82 -9.45
N LYS A 135 -10.54 7.85 -10.15
CA LYS A 135 -9.78 6.69 -10.63
C LYS A 135 -8.73 7.11 -11.65
N THR A 136 -7.53 6.59 -11.48
CA THR A 136 -6.42 6.80 -12.41
C THR A 136 -6.70 6.13 -13.74
N LYS A 137 -6.44 6.84 -14.84
CA LYS A 137 -6.62 6.39 -16.23
C LYS A 137 -5.26 6.29 -16.92
N ILE A 138 -5.15 5.47 -17.96
CA ILE A 138 -3.94 5.38 -18.76
C ILE A 138 -3.99 6.48 -19.82
N HIS A 139 -2.92 7.28 -19.89
CA HIS A 139 -2.71 8.27 -20.94
C HIS A 139 -2.03 7.62 -22.15
N ARG A 140 -0.83 7.09 -21.98
CA ARG A 140 -0.07 6.41 -23.04
C ARG A 140 0.76 5.25 -22.51
N ILE A 141 1.05 4.29 -23.42
CA ILE A 141 1.94 3.16 -23.17
C ILE A 141 3.07 3.22 -24.20
N TYR A 142 4.30 3.21 -23.70
CA TYR A 142 5.52 3.25 -24.50
C TYR A 142 6.24 1.91 -24.37
N PHE A 143 6.71 1.39 -25.50
CA PHE A 143 7.54 0.20 -25.59
C PHE A 143 8.91 0.56 -26.12
N GLU A 144 9.95 -0.05 -25.56
CA GLU A 144 11.33 0.00 -25.99
C GLU A 144 11.86 -1.42 -26.18
N GLY A 145 12.65 -1.67 -27.25
CA GLY A 145 13.24 -2.98 -27.54
C GLY A 145 12.33 -3.94 -28.32
N ASN A 146 11.11 -3.52 -28.68
CA ASN A 146 10.14 -4.31 -29.45
C ASN A 146 10.36 -4.16 -30.97
N GLU A 147 11.36 -4.86 -31.53
CA GLU A 147 11.71 -4.82 -32.96
C GLU A 147 10.87 -5.81 -33.79
N LYS A 148 10.53 -6.96 -33.26
CA LYS A 148 9.84 -8.06 -33.94
C LYS A 148 8.33 -7.97 -33.84
N LEU A 149 7.82 -7.58 -32.66
CA LEU A 149 6.39 -7.31 -32.46
C LEU A 149 6.14 -5.80 -32.37
N THR A 150 5.14 -5.33 -33.07
CA THR A 150 4.79 -3.91 -33.05
C THR A 150 4.19 -3.50 -31.71
N ALA A 151 4.39 -2.25 -31.30
CA ALA A 151 3.76 -1.70 -30.10
C ALA A 151 2.23 -1.86 -30.13
N ARG A 152 1.60 -1.84 -31.33
CA ARG A 152 0.16 -2.07 -31.50
C ARG A 152 -0.26 -3.49 -31.12
N GLU A 153 0.52 -4.50 -31.48
CA GLU A 153 0.26 -5.91 -31.11
C GLU A 153 0.41 -6.12 -29.62
N LEU A 154 1.46 -5.54 -29.02
CA LEU A 154 1.69 -5.60 -27.58
C LEU A 154 0.58 -4.89 -26.79
N LYS A 155 0.15 -3.70 -27.23
CA LYS A 155 -1.00 -2.99 -26.66
C LYS A 155 -2.28 -3.81 -26.74
N LYS A 156 -2.52 -4.57 -27.82
CA LYS A 156 -3.68 -5.48 -27.93
C LYS A 156 -3.61 -6.65 -26.95
N ALA A 157 -2.40 -7.12 -26.60
CA ALA A 157 -2.22 -8.15 -25.58
C ALA A 157 -2.58 -7.64 -24.18
N MET A 158 -2.41 -6.34 -23.92
CA MET A 158 -2.80 -5.68 -22.67
C MET A 158 -4.34 -5.48 -22.63
N LYS A 159 -5.07 -6.51 -22.25
CA LYS A 159 -6.53 -6.53 -22.35
C LYS A 159 -7.23 -5.60 -21.35
N LYS A 160 -6.60 -5.34 -20.21
CA LYS A 160 -7.18 -4.60 -19.09
C LYS A 160 -6.58 -3.22 -18.90
N THR A 161 -5.28 -3.08 -19.11
CA THR A 161 -4.54 -1.83 -18.96
C THR A 161 -4.09 -1.31 -20.33
N ASN A 162 -5.03 -0.89 -21.17
CA ASN A 162 -4.72 -0.35 -22.50
C ASN A 162 -5.08 1.14 -22.57
N GLU A 163 -4.32 1.90 -23.36
CA GLU A 163 -4.69 3.28 -23.70
C GLU A 163 -5.95 3.31 -24.58
N LYS A 164 -6.67 4.42 -24.57
CA LYS A 164 -7.77 4.62 -25.51
C LYS A 164 -7.21 4.59 -26.93
N PHE A 165 -7.68 3.65 -27.72
CA PHE A 165 -7.43 3.68 -29.16
C PHE A 165 -8.50 4.56 -29.81
N SER A 166 -8.20 5.82 -30.08
CA SER A 166 -9.05 6.69 -30.90
C SER A 166 -8.86 6.31 -32.37
N LEU A 167 -9.84 5.62 -32.95
CA LEU A 167 -9.94 5.54 -34.40
C LEU A 167 -10.42 6.90 -34.93
N PRO A 168 -9.78 7.45 -35.98
CA PRO A 168 -10.00 8.84 -36.39
C PRO A 168 -11.41 9.17 -36.94
N ASN A 169 -12.28 8.20 -37.25
CA ASN A 169 -13.47 8.48 -38.09
C ASN A 169 -14.76 7.74 -37.73
N ASP A 170 -14.98 7.24 -36.50
CA ASP A 170 -16.25 6.59 -36.20
C ASP A 170 -16.90 7.15 -34.93
N TRP A 171 -17.86 8.08 -35.11
CA TRP A 171 -18.54 8.78 -34.04
C TRP A 171 -19.38 7.84 -33.13
N LYS A 172 -19.83 6.68 -33.65
CA LYS A 172 -20.58 5.68 -32.87
C LYS A 172 -19.67 4.90 -31.90
N THR A 173 -18.45 4.55 -32.32
CA THR A 173 -17.43 3.96 -31.44
C THR A 173 -16.95 4.95 -30.39
N SER A 174 -16.88 6.24 -30.72
CA SER A 174 -16.49 7.29 -29.79
C SER A 174 -17.43 7.45 -28.59
N ILE A 175 -18.73 7.25 -28.79
CA ILE A 175 -19.73 7.33 -27.71
C ILE A 175 -19.65 6.09 -26.79
N MET A 176 -19.51 4.88 -27.33
CA MET A 176 -19.33 3.66 -26.55
C MET A 176 -17.97 3.64 -25.80
N GLU A 177 -16.92 4.17 -26.42
CA GLU A 177 -15.60 4.31 -25.80
C GLU A 177 -15.55 5.37 -24.69
N MET A 178 -16.41 6.39 -24.75
CA MET A 178 -16.50 7.42 -23.70
C MET A 178 -16.94 6.83 -22.36
N PHE A 179 -17.68 5.71 -22.38
CA PHE A 179 -18.11 4.97 -21.18
C PHE A 179 -17.12 3.87 -20.75
N SER A 180 -16.16 3.47 -21.58
CA SER A 180 -15.19 2.39 -21.32
C SER A 180 -13.77 2.89 -21.07
N THR A 181 -13.60 3.99 -20.34
CA THR A 181 -12.27 4.43 -19.91
C THR A 181 -11.63 3.35 -19.04
N LYS A 182 -10.62 2.65 -19.58
CA LYS A 182 -9.88 1.64 -18.85
C LYS A 182 -9.13 2.31 -17.70
N LYS A 183 -9.41 1.82 -16.52
CA LYS A 183 -8.85 2.31 -15.27
C LYS A 183 -7.55 1.57 -15.04
N PHE A 184 -6.55 2.25 -14.52
CA PHE A 184 -5.31 1.62 -14.12
C PHE A 184 -5.52 0.96 -12.75
N THR A 185 -5.29 -0.34 -12.66
CA THR A 185 -5.12 -1.06 -11.39
C THR A 185 -3.82 -1.84 -11.43
N THR A 186 -3.11 -1.90 -10.33
CA THR A 186 -1.82 -2.60 -10.26
C THR A 186 -1.97 -4.09 -10.57
N GLU A 187 -3.04 -4.73 -10.10
CA GLU A 187 -3.30 -6.15 -10.35
C GLU A 187 -3.55 -6.44 -11.85
N GLU A 188 -4.40 -5.65 -12.51
CA GLU A 188 -4.66 -5.82 -13.94
C GLU A 188 -3.42 -5.54 -14.78
N TYR A 189 -2.58 -4.58 -14.37
CA TYR A 189 -1.32 -4.27 -15.02
C TYR A 189 -0.32 -5.43 -14.91
N GLU A 190 -0.16 -6.03 -13.73
CA GLU A 190 0.68 -7.22 -13.55
C GLU A 190 0.23 -8.40 -14.43
N ASN A 191 -1.08 -8.59 -14.58
CA ASN A 191 -1.61 -9.62 -15.47
C ASN A 191 -1.35 -9.29 -16.94
N ASP A 192 -1.46 -8.03 -17.34
CA ASP A 192 -1.20 -7.62 -18.72
C ASP A 192 0.29 -7.69 -19.09
N LYS A 193 1.21 -7.50 -18.13
CA LYS A 193 2.65 -7.80 -18.35
C LYS A 193 2.87 -9.28 -18.71
N LYS A 194 2.18 -10.20 -18.04
CA LYS A 194 2.22 -11.63 -18.39
C LYS A 194 1.64 -11.90 -19.79
N ASN A 195 0.57 -11.20 -20.16
CA ASN A 195 -0.03 -11.32 -21.49
C ASN A 195 0.92 -10.85 -22.60
N ILE A 196 1.75 -9.83 -22.34
CA ILE A 196 2.79 -9.39 -23.28
C ILE A 196 3.79 -10.52 -23.53
N ILE A 197 4.31 -11.15 -22.49
CA ILE A 197 5.27 -12.26 -22.63
C ILE A 197 4.61 -13.46 -23.31
N ALA A 198 3.36 -13.79 -22.94
CA ALA A 198 2.60 -14.85 -23.62
C ALA A 198 2.45 -14.54 -25.12
N LYS A 199 2.26 -13.28 -25.50
CA LYS A 199 2.17 -12.87 -26.91
C LYS A 199 3.47 -13.12 -27.67
N TYR A 200 4.64 -12.85 -27.09
CA TYR A 200 5.94 -13.19 -27.65
C TYR A 200 6.11 -14.71 -27.80
N ASN A 201 5.73 -15.47 -26.77
CA ASN A 201 5.78 -16.93 -26.79
C ASN A 201 4.92 -17.54 -27.92
N GLU A 202 3.72 -16.98 -28.18
CA GLU A 202 2.84 -17.36 -29.29
C GLU A 202 3.53 -17.19 -30.66
N HIS A 203 4.46 -16.22 -30.77
CA HIS A 203 5.20 -15.95 -32.00
C HIS A 203 6.55 -16.69 -32.09
N GLY A 204 6.86 -17.55 -31.10
CA GLY A 204 8.07 -18.36 -31.06
C GLY A 204 9.24 -17.72 -30.31
N TYR A 205 9.08 -16.55 -29.72
CA TYR A 205 10.10 -15.87 -28.91
C TYR A 205 9.96 -16.29 -27.44
N ARG A 206 10.52 -17.46 -27.08
CA ARG A 206 10.32 -18.09 -25.77
C ARG A 206 11.12 -17.45 -24.65
N ASP A 207 12.23 -16.82 -25.00
CA ASP A 207 13.13 -16.17 -24.04
C ASP A 207 12.79 -14.68 -23.84
N ALA A 208 11.68 -14.20 -24.43
CA ALA A 208 11.25 -12.83 -24.28
C ALA A 208 10.97 -12.50 -22.79
N VAL A 209 11.54 -11.37 -22.34
CA VAL A 209 11.41 -10.88 -20.97
C VAL A 209 11.17 -9.38 -20.93
N LEU A 210 10.48 -8.90 -19.90
CA LEU A 210 10.43 -7.50 -19.57
C LEU A 210 11.65 -7.14 -18.71
N LEU A 211 12.58 -6.34 -19.28
CA LEU A 211 13.78 -5.88 -18.58
C LEU A 211 13.45 -4.87 -17.48
N SER A 212 12.51 -3.99 -17.75
CA SER A 212 12.03 -3.01 -16.80
C SER A 212 10.63 -2.53 -17.16
N ASP A 213 9.90 -2.06 -16.14
CA ASP A 213 8.66 -1.33 -16.31
C ASP A 213 8.59 -0.16 -15.32
N SER A 214 7.92 0.90 -15.73
CA SER A 214 7.64 2.03 -14.86
C SER A 214 6.32 2.69 -15.20
N VAL A 215 5.71 3.27 -14.17
CA VAL A 215 4.46 4.03 -14.27
C VAL A 215 4.71 5.43 -13.74
N ALA A 216 4.61 6.42 -14.61
CA ALA A 216 4.81 7.82 -14.27
C ALA A 216 3.50 8.61 -14.33
N ASN A 217 3.31 9.56 -13.43
CA ASN A 217 2.15 10.44 -13.48
C ASN A 217 2.29 11.40 -14.66
N PHE A 218 1.34 11.35 -15.60
CA PHE A 218 1.18 12.38 -16.63
C PHE A 218 0.50 13.63 -16.06
N ASN A 219 -0.51 13.42 -15.23
CA ASN A 219 -1.18 14.42 -14.41
C ASN A 219 -1.87 13.74 -13.21
N GLU A 220 -2.65 14.50 -12.43
CA GLU A 220 -3.36 13.98 -11.24
C GLU A 220 -4.29 12.79 -11.51
N LYS A 221 -4.78 12.64 -12.74
CA LYS A 221 -5.80 11.65 -13.14
C LYS A 221 -5.31 10.60 -14.13
N LYS A 222 -4.11 10.77 -14.69
CA LYS A 222 -3.60 9.90 -15.76
C LYS A 222 -2.14 9.53 -15.53
N VAL A 223 -1.78 8.34 -15.99
CA VAL A 223 -0.41 7.80 -15.96
C VAL A 223 0.07 7.43 -17.35
N ASP A 224 1.37 7.57 -17.55
CA ASP A 224 2.11 6.98 -18.66
C ASP A 224 2.80 5.70 -18.19
N ILE A 225 2.81 4.68 -19.05
CA ILE A 225 3.44 3.39 -18.78
C ILE A 225 4.61 3.22 -19.75
N PHE A 226 5.77 2.86 -19.23
CA PHE A 226 6.99 2.59 -19.99
C PHE A 226 7.39 1.14 -19.77
N LEU A 227 7.60 0.39 -20.85
CA LEU A 227 7.93 -1.02 -20.85
C LEU A 227 9.14 -1.25 -21.72
N LYS A 228 10.19 -1.83 -21.15
CA LYS A 228 11.38 -2.24 -21.91
C LYS A 228 11.41 -3.75 -22.04
N VAL A 229 11.50 -4.23 -23.29
CA VAL A 229 11.43 -5.65 -23.63
C VAL A 229 12.76 -6.09 -24.20
N ASP A 230 13.18 -7.29 -23.84
CA ASP A 230 14.15 -8.09 -24.61
C ASP A 230 13.36 -9.22 -25.25
N GLU A 231 13.35 -9.28 -26.59
CA GLU A 231 12.54 -10.25 -27.35
C GLU A 231 13.19 -11.63 -27.42
N GLY A 232 14.51 -11.71 -27.16
CA GLY A 232 15.29 -12.95 -27.32
C GLY A 232 15.29 -13.48 -28.74
N GLU A 233 15.68 -14.74 -28.91
CA GLU A 233 15.74 -15.42 -30.19
C GLU A 233 14.45 -16.17 -30.51
N LYS A 234 14.15 -16.29 -31.82
CA LYS A 234 13.00 -17.06 -32.28
C LYS A 234 13.32 -18.54 -32.40
N TYR A 235 12.55 -19.37 -31.76
CA TYR A 235 12.69 -20.84 -31.80
C TYR A 235 11.81 -21.43 -32.89
N TYR A 236 12.37 -22.42 -33.62
CA TYR A 236 11.68 -23.21 -34.61
C TYR A 236 11.69 -24.67 -34.22
N LEU A 237 10.54 -25.33 -34.27
CA LEU A 237 10.43 -26.76 -34.01
C LEU A 237 11.09 -27.52 -35.18
N LYS A 238 12.12 -28.31 -34.85
CA LYS A 238 12.87 -29.07 -35.86
C LYS A 238 12.45 -30.54 -35.94
N ASP A 239 12.13 -31.16 -34.83
CA ASP A 239 11.79 -32.56 -34.76
C ASP A 239 10.88 -32.85 -33.58
N ILE A 240 9.95 -33.83 -33.72
CA ILE A 240 9.10 -34.36 -32.64
C ILE A 240 9.23 -35.86 -32.64
N ARG A 241 9.70 -36.42 -31.54
CA ARG A 241 9.75 -37.87 -31.34
C ARG A 241 8.77 -38.29 -30.24
N PHE A 242 7.92 -39.23 -30.59
CA PHE A 242 7.02 -39.86 -29.63
C PHE A 242 7.70 -41.09 -29.05
N VAL A 243 7.90 -41.14 -27.73
CA VAL A 243 8.54 -42.25 -27.02
C VAL A 243 7.52 -42.83 -26.05
N GLY A 244 7.47 -44.20 -26.00
CA GLY A 244 6.55 -44.90 -25.09
C GLY A 244 5.14 -45.12 -25.65
N ASN A 245 4.89 -44.78 -26.91
CA ASN A 245 3.64 -45.13 -27.59
C ASN A 245 3.73 -46.57 -28.14
N THR A 246 3.12 -47.54 -27.45
CA THR A 246 3.11 -48.96 -27.83
C THR A 246 1.77 -49.39 -28.48
N GLN A 247 0.77 -48.52 -28.55
CA GLN A 247 -0.56 -48.87 -29.06
C GLN A 247 -0.94 -48.22 -30.39
N TYR A 248 -0.26 -47.11 -30.78
CA TYR A 248 -0.56 -46.42 -32.04
C TYR A 248 0.75 -46.05 -32.74
N SER A 249 0.90 -46.47 -33.99
CA SER A 249 2.00 -46.12 -34.89
C SER A 249 1.68 -44.84 -35.69
#